data_7bd1225c69fc1d43b02ca810df956ea6
#
_entry.id   7bd1225c69fc1d43b02ca810df956ea6
#
_cell.length_a   1.000
_cell.length_b   1.000
_cell.length_c   1.000
_cell.angle_alpha   90.00
_cell.angle_beta   90.00
_cell.angle_gamma   90.00
#
_symmetry.space_group_name_H-M   'P 1'
#
loop_
_entity.id
_entity.type
_entity.pdbx_description
1 polymer ?
#
loop_
_entity_poly.entity_id
_entity_poly.type
_entity_poly.pdbx_seq_one_letter_code
_entity_poly.pdbx_strand_id
1 'polypeptide(L)'
;MKRIIVFGRIPNPTFDYYLAARLEAPDMPSYQVADIRGRETPPVDADGAFVIICRYASPSVLRWIESHAERLSGVGLFLDDDIPAVVTGKDADFFYRLFLWYRALWPLRRLNRHLDIVWASTPHLASRLRQAKAVVLPPAPPKALWSDADDYIDAQNAVKSEVLIGYHATGVHLEEHRFLRPIIAEVLRERPQARFEVFADRRARAIWQGLDRVQIREPMPWMEYLADAKARRIDIMLVPLAPSHVNDSRAPTKRIDVARYRAAGVFSAGAAYGHTSCGAELRPSYDPTSWREVIFQLVDDLEGRGNVANATRMAVLQMTLAADTGFEALRAR
;
A
#
# COMPACT_ATOMS: atom_id res chain seq x y z
N MET A 1 -28.08 11.16 3.22
CA MET A 1 -27.20 10.76 2.09
C MET A 1 -27.91 9.72 1.22
N LYS A 2 -27.96 9.92 -0.12
CA LYS A 2 -28.66 8.99 -1.04
C LYS A 2 -27.69 7.96 -1.64
N ARG A 3 -26.46 8.36 -1.92
CA ARG A 3 -25.42 7.54 -2.57
C ARG A 3 -24.02 8.06 -2.24
N ILE A 4 -23.00 7.30 -2.60
CA ILE A 4 -21.59 7.71 -2.46
C ILE A 4 -20.94 7.74 -3.85
N ILE A 5 -20.14 8.78 -4.12
CA ILE A 5 -19.32 8.89 -5.33
C ILE A 5 -17.86 8.91 -4.88
N VAL A 6 -17.06 7.96 -5.36
CA VAL A 6 -15.62 7.92 -5.08
C VAL A 6 -14.84 8.40 -6.30
N PHE A 7 -14.18 9.53 -6.19
CA PHE A 7 -13.25 10.01 -7.20
C PHE A 7 -11.83 9.53 -6.91
N GLY A 8 -11.21 8.84 -7.86
CA GLY A 8 -9.84 8.35 -7.74
C GLY A 8 -9.25 7.90 -9.07
N ARG A 9 -7.95 7.67 -9.12
CA ARG A 9 -7.30 7.01 -10.26
C ARG A 9 -7.49 5.51 -10.12
N ILE A 10 -8.54 4.96 -10.69
CA ILE A 10 -8.97 3.56 -10.51
C ILE A 10 -8.66 2.74 -11.77
N PRO A 11 -8.26 1.46 -11.64
CA PRO A 11 -8.03 0.71 -10.39
C PRO A 11 -6.73 1.12 -9.69
N ASN A 12 -6.71 1.06 -8.36
CA ASN A 12 -5.50 1.30 -7.57
C ASN A 12 -5.58 0.61 -6.19
N PRO A 13 -4.42 0.27 -5.60
CA PRO A 13 -4.37 -0.42 -4.31
C PRO A 13 -4.96 0.39 -3.15
N THR A 14 -4.88 1.72 -3.18
CA THR A 14 -5.40 2.56 -2.10
C THR A 14 -6.91 2.39 -1.93
N PHE A 15 -7.67 2.38 -3.04
CA PHE A 15 -9.11 2.13 -3.00
C PHE A 15 -9.40 0.75 -2.39
N ASP A 16 -8.74 -0.30 -2.92
CA ASP A 16 -8.97 -1.68 -2.52
C ASP A 16 -8.54 -1.96 -1.07
N TYR A 17 -7.48 -1.31 -0.59
CA TYR A 17 -6.98 -1.52 0.77
C TYR A 17 -7.77 -0.78 1.84
N TYR A 18 -8.43 0.34 1.51
CA TYR A 18 -9.02 1.21 2.52
C TYR A 18 -10.51 1.44 2.37
N LEU A 19 -11.02 1.50 1.14
CA LEU A 19 -12.38 1.94 0.89
C LEU A 19 -13.33 0.81 0.47
N ALA A 20 -12.87 -0.14 -0.34
CA ALA A 20 -13.72 -1.15 -0.95
C ALA A 20 -14.58 -1.91 0.07
N ALA A 21 -13.95 -2.57 1.06
CA ALA A 21 -14.68 -3.36 2.05
C ALA A 21 -15.68 -2.52 2.88
N ARG A 22 -15.34 -1.26 3.16
CA ARG A 22 -16.22 -0.35 3.91
C ARG A 22 -17.44 0.10 3.11
N LEU A 23 -17.24 0.31 1.82
CA LEU A 23 -18.33 0.73 0.91
C LEU A 23 -19.25 -0.43 0.53
N GLU A 24 -18.76 -1.66 0.62
CA GLU A 24 -19.52 -2.90 0.40
C GLU A 24 -20.29 -3.35 1.64
N ALA A 25 -20.14 -2.67 2.78
CA ALA A 25 -20.86 -3.02 4.00
C ALA A 25 -22.39 -2.88 3.80
N PRO A 26 -23.22 -3.80 4.37
CA PRO A 26 -24.67 -3.84 4.10
C PRO A 26 -25.44 -2.59 4.54
N ASP A 27 -24.90 -1.83 5.49
CA ASP A 27 -25.47 -0.60 6.03
C ASP A 27 -25.05 0.65 5.27
N MET A 28 -24.23 0.53 4.22
CA MET A 28 -23.80 1.63 3.39
C MET A 28 -24.71 1.85 2.17
N PRO A 29 -24.95 3.11 1.77
CA PRO A 29 -25.64 3.40 0.52
C PRO A 29 -24.89 2.86 -0.69
N SER A 30 -25.59 2.71 -1.81
CA SER A 30 -24.95 2.37 -3.09
C SER A 30 -23.82 3.36 -3.42
N TYR A 31 -22.74 2.86 -3.99
CA TYR A 31 -21.61 3.69 -4.39
C TYR A 31 -21.26 3.53 -5.88
N GLN A 32 -20.68 4.59 -6.43
CA GLN A 32 -20.13 4.62 -7.77
C GLN A 32 -18.68 5.10 -7.71
N VAL A 33 -17.79 4.40 -8.41
CA VAL A 33 -16.38 4.79 -8.54
C VAL A 33 -16.18 5.51 -9.88
N ALA A 34 -15.61 6.71 -9.82
CA ALA A 34 -15.38 7.58 -10.96
C ALA A 34 -13.89 7.84 -11.17
N ASP A 35 -13.35 7.35 -12.30
CA ASP A 35 -11.93 7.50 -12.64
C ASP A 35 -11.59 8.94 -13.05
N ILE A 36 -10.59 9.53 -12.39
CA ILE A 36 -10.14 10.91 -12.62
C ILE A 36 -8.93 11.03 -13.55
N ARG A 37 -8.51 9.96 -14.23
CA ARG A 37 -7.40 10.00 -15.20
C ARG A 37 -7.75 10.81 -16.44
N GLY A 38 -9.03 10.84 -16.80
CA GLY A 38 -9.55 11.64 -17.91
C GLY A 38 -9.44 13.15 -17.69
N ARG A 39 -9.64 13.94 -18.77
CA ARG A 39 -9.69 15.41 -18.69
C ARG A 39 -11.04 15.91 -18.18
N GLU A 40 -12.09 15.19 -18.43
CA GLU A 40 -13.46 15.50 -18.05
C GLU A 40 -13.83 14.76 -16.75
N THR A 41 -14.75 15.34 -16.00
CA THR A 41 -15.35 14.66 -14.86
C THR A 41 -16.32 13.59 -15.40
N PRO A 42 -16.25 12.34 -14.94
CA PRO A 42 -17.23 11.34 -15.32
C PRO A 42 -18.66 11.80 -15.04
N PRO A 43 -19.65 11.42 -15.87
CA PRO A 43 -21.05 11.77 -15.66
C PRO A 43 -21.59 11.06 -14.42
N VAL A 44 -21.73 11.80 -13.32
CA VAL A 44 -22.27 11.30 -12.04
C VAL A 44 -23.32 12.25 -11.50
N ASP A 45 -24.37 11.69 -10.90
CA ASP A 45 -25.45 12.49 -10.31
C ASP A 45 -25.08 12.99 -8.92
N ALA A 46 -25.05 14.29 -8.75
CA ALA A 46 -24.67 14.97 -7.51
C ALA A 46 -25.78 14.96 -6.44
N ASP A 47 -27.05 14.74 -6.81
CA ASP A 47 -28.18 14.97 -5.93
C ASP A 47 -28.20 14.06 -4.69
N GLY A 48 -27.95 14.66 -3.52
CA GLY A 48 -27.83 13.95 -2.24
C GLY A 48 -26.64 13.01 -2.14
N ALA A 49 -25.65 13.13 -3.05
CA ALA A 49 -24.45 12.31 -3.04
C ALA A 49 -23.43 12.79 -1.99
N PHE A 50 -22.77 11.84 -1.32
CA PHE A 50 -21.54 12.11 -0.57
C PHE A 50 -20.34 11.79 -1.44
N VAL A 51 -19.40 12.72 -1.54
CA VAL A 51 -18.19 12.57 -2.35
C VAL A 51 -17.03 12.10 -1.49
N ILE A 52 -16.35 11.03 -1.90
CA ILE A 52 -15.06 10.61 -1.32
C ILE A 52 -13.98 10.84 -2.36
N ILE A 53 -12.98 11.65 -2.03
CA ILE A 53 -11.80 11.86 -2.84
C ILE A 53 -10.72 10.90 -2.34
N CYS A 54 -10.31 9.95 -3.20
CA CYS A 54 -9.24 9.00 -2.91
C CYS A 54 -7.88 9.62 -3.31
N ARG A 55 -7.13 10.10 -2.32
CA ARG A 55 -5.79 10.72 -2.36
C ARG A 55 -5.76 12.15 -2.88
N TYR A 56 -6.29 12.44 -4.06
CA TYR A 56 -6.24 13.78 -4.66
C TYR A 56 -7.33 13.99 -5.72
N ALA A 57 -7.69 15.24 -5.92
CA ALA A 57 -8.68 15.65 -6.92
C ALA A 57 -8.00 16.20 -8.18
N SER A 58 -8.57 15.92 -9.35
CA SER A 58 -8.24 16.67 -10.55
C SER A 58 -8.88 18.08 -10.52
N PRO A 59 -8.37 19.05 -11.30
CA PRO A 59 -9.02 20.35 -11.43
C PRO A 59 -10.46 20.27 -11.95
N SER A 60 -10.80 19.26 -12.77
CA SER A 60 -12.16 19.00 -13.24
C SER A 60 -13.07 18.54 -12.09
N VAL A 61 -12.60 17.60 -11.26
CA VAL A 61 -13.33 17.13 -10.08
C VAL A 61 -13.58 18.28 -9.10
N LEU A 62 -12.57 19.12 -8.85
CA LEU A 62 -12.73 20.28 -7.97
C LEU A 62 -13.81 21.25 -8.50
N ARG A 63 -13.78 21.60 -9.79
CA ARG A 63 -14.82 22.45 -10.40
C ARG A 63 -16.20 21.80 -10.32
N TRP A 64 -16.27 20.48 -10.52
CA TRP A 64 -17.52 19.74 -10.41
C TRP A 64 -18.09 19.82 -8.97
N ILE A 65 -17.24 19.61 -7.94
CA ILE A 65 -17.65 19.75 -6.53
C ILE A 65 -18.16 21.18 -6.27
N GLU A 66 -17.44 22.21 -6.71
CA GLU A 66 -17.83 23.61 -6.53
C GLU A 66 -19.17 23.95 -7.20
N SER A 67 -19.41 23.42 -8.41
CA SER A 67 -20.66 23.69 -9.14
C SER A 67 -21.88 22.93 -8.60
N HIS A 68 -21.66 21.90 -7.77
CA HIS A 68 -22.72 21.07 -7.20
C HIS A 68 -22.78 21.11 -5.66
N ALA A 69 -22.03 22.02 -5.03
CA ALA A 69 -21.85 22.04 -3.58
C ALA A 69 -23.16 22.00 -2.78
N GLU A 70 -24.18 22.73 -3.23
CA GLU A 70 -25.51 22.84 -2.56
C GLU A 70 -26.35 21.55 -2.72
N ARG A 71 -26.01 20.68 -3.69
CA ARG A 71 -26.71 19.41 -3.97
C ARG A 71 -26.05 18.22 -3.30
N LEU A 72 -24.77 18.34 -2.92
CA LEU A 72 -24.02 17.30 -2.24
C LEU A 72 -24.44 17.17 -0.77
N SER A 73 -24.48 15.95 -0.25
CA SER A 73 -24.66 15.71 1.19
C SER A 73 -23.35 15.88 1.97
N GLY A 74 -22.22 16.00 1.30
CA GLY A 74 -20.92 16.28 1.89
C GLY A 74 -19.75 15.80 1.03
N VAL A 75 -18.54 16.17 1.46
CA VAL A 75 -17.29 15.86 0.77
C VAL A 75 -16.25 15.37 1.79
N GLY A 76 -15.63 14.23 1.50
CA GLY A 76 -14.54 13.68 2.29
C GLY A 76 -13.27 13.50 1.46
N LEU A 77 -12.11 13.61 2.10
CA LEU A 77 -10.79 13.36 1.51
C LEU A 77 -10.08 12.25 2.27
N PHE A 78 -9.67 11.21 1.57
CA PHE A 78 -8.83 10.14 2.13
C PHE A 78 -7.37 10.30 1.69
N LEU A 79 -6.44 10.23 2.66
CA LEU A 79 -5.01 10.33 2.47
C LEU A 79 -4.29 9.10 3.07
N ASP A 80 -3.45 8.45 2.28
CA ASP A 80 -2.62 7.31 2.71
C ASP A 80 -1.12 7.65 2.81
N ASP A 81 -0.69 8.78 2.28
CA ASP A 81 0.69 9.28 2.29
C ASP A 81 0.76 10.74 2.78
N ASP A 82 1.90 11.12 3.40
CA ASP A 82 2.25 12.52 3.67
C ASP A 82 2.69 13.22 2.37
N ILE A 83 1.71 13.60 1.55
CA ILE A 83 1.96 14.22 0.23
C ILE A 83 2.83 15.47 0.34
N PRO A 84 2.65 16.41 1.30
CA PRO A 84 3.55 17.52 1.51
C PRO A 84 5.00 17.08 1.71
N ALA A 85 5.25 16.08 2.54
CA ALA A 85 6.60 15.57 2.78
C ALA A 85 7.20 14.90 1.53
N VAL A 86 6.41 14.17 0.74
CA VAL A 86 6.86 13.60 -0.54
C VAL A 86 7.24 14.70 -1.54
N VAL A 87 6.46 15.76 -1.65
CA VAL A 87 6.70 16.88 -2.58
C VAL A 87 7.97 17.67 -2.20
N THR A 88 8.22 17.86 -0.91
CA THR A 88 9.40 18.60 -0.42
C THR A 88 10.62 17.71 -0.24
N GLY A 89 10.46 16.40 -0.18
CA GLY A 89 11.52 15.41 -0.05
C GLY A 89 12.41 15.27 -1.29
N LYS A 90 13.50 14.51 -1.17
CA LYS A 90 14.48 14.28 -2.24
C LYS A 90 14.33 12.93 -2.94
N ASP A 91 13.54 12.02 -2.38
CA ASP A 91 13.44 10.61 -2.82
C ASP A 91 12.60 10.47 -4.08
N ALA A 92 11.55 11.27 -4.21
CA ALA A 92 10.68 11.25 -5.38
C ALA A 92 11.29 12.03 -6.56
N ASP A 93 11.06 11.52 -7.76
CA ASP A 93 11.43 12.19 -9.02
C ASP A 93 10.79 13.58 -9.14
N PHE A 94 11.49 14.51 -9.79
CA PHE A 94 11.04 15.90 -9.96
C PHE A 94 9.65 15.99 -10.63
N PHE A 95 9.43 15.24 -11.71
CA PHE A 95 8.14 15.26 -12.42
C PHE A 95 7.02 14.67 -11.57
N TYR A 96 7.31 13.64 -10.79
CA TYR A 96 6.33 13.07 -9.85
C TYR A 96 6.00 14.05 -8.71
N ARG A 97 6.98 14.78 -8.17
CA ARG A 97 6.76 15.85 -7.18
C ARG A 97 5.92 17.00 -7.76
N LEU A 98 6.21 17.43 -9.00
CA LEU A 98 5.42 18.43 -9.69
C LEU A 98 3.98 17.96 -9.95
N PHE A 99 3.81 16.69 -10.34
CA PHE A 99 2.51 16.07 -10.51
C PHE A 99 1.70 16.09 -9.20
N LEU A 100 2.31 15.67 -8.08
CA LEU A 100 1.66 15.68 -6.77
C LEU A 100 1.34 17.10 -6.30
N TRP A 101 2.25 18.05 -6.50
CA TRP A 101 2.00 19.45 -6.18
C TRP A 101 0.77 19.97 -6.93
N TYR A 102 0.70 19.75 -8.23
CA TYR A 102 -0.39 20.21 -9.07
C TYR A 102 -1.73 19.53 -8.77
N ARG A 103 -1.70 18.20 -8.52
CA ARG A 103 -2.92 17.39 -8.35
C ARG A 103 -3.42 17.30 -6.92
N ALA A 104 -2.54 17.42 -5.94
CA ALA A 104 -2.89 17.26 -4.54
C ALA A 104 -2.81 18.58 -3.74
N LEU A 105 -1.68 19.28 -3.80
CA LEU A 105 -1.47 20.45 -2.93
C LEU A 105 -2.12 21.72 -3.47
N TRP A 106 -1.99 21.98 -4.77
CA TRP A 106 -2.57 23.19 -5.36
C TRP A 106 -4.11 23.27 -5.27
N PRO A 107 -4.89 22.19 -5.51
CA PRO A 107 -6.34 22.20 -5.33
C PRO A 107 -6.78 22.28 -3.88
N LEU A 108 -5.93 21.87 -2.92
CA LEU A 108 -6.31 21.66 -1.53
C LEU A 108 -6.89 22.92 -0.86
N ARG A 109 -6.36 24.13 -1.16
CA ARG A 109 -6.90 25.38 -0.58
C ARG A 109 -8.37 25.63 -0.93
N ARG A 110 -8.76 25.30 -2.17
CA ARG A 110 -10.15 25.42 -2.63
C ARG A 110 -10.99 24.27 -2.09
N LEU A 111 -10.46 23.06 -2.19
CA LEU A 111 -11.12 21.84 -1.73
C LEU A 111 -11.44 21.89 -0.23
N ASN A 112 -10.55 22.43 0.61
CA ASN A 112 -10.73 22.54 2.06
C ASN A 112 -12.00 23.32 2.47
N ARG A 113 -12.52 24.16 1.61
CA ARG A 113 -13.77 24.91 1.87
C ARG A 113 -15.03 24.03 1.80
N HIS A 114 -14.90 22.87 1.17
CA HIS A 114 -15.98 21.93 0.92
C HIS A 114 -15.82 20.63 1.73
N LEU A 115 -14.69 20.43 2.42
CA LEU A 115 -14.44 19.20 3.16
C LEU A 115 -15.19 19.17 4.48
N ASP A 116 -16.01 18.15 4.66
CA ASP A 116 -16.66 17.81 5.93
C ASP A 116 -15.80 16.85 6.75
N ILE A 117 -15.10 15.92 6.09
CA ILE A 117 -14.31 14.87 6.74
C ILE A 117 -12.96 14.72 6.02
N VAL A 118 -11.91 14.53 6.80
CA VAL A 118 -10.61 14.07 6.29
C VAL A 118 -10.25 12.77 6.98
N TRP A 119 -9.93 11.75 6.19
CA TRP A 119 -9.41 10.49 6.68
C TRP A 119 -7.91 10.39 6.42
N ALA A 120 -7.19 9.86 7.39
CA ALA A 120 -5.77 9.56 7.30
C ALA A 120 -5.52 8.09 7.60
N SER A 121 -4.64 7.44 6.85
CA SER A 121 -4.36 6.01 6.98
C SER A 121 -3.74 5.60 8.32
N THR A 122 -3.10 6.53 9.03
CA THR A 122 -2.42 6.27 10.31
C THR A 122 -2.63 7.41 11.32
N PRO A 123 -2.53 7.13 12.63
CA PRO A 123 -2.52 8.18 13.65
C PRO A 123 -1.38 9.20 13.45
N HIS A 124 -0.21 8.74 13.01
CA HIS A 124 0.93 9.61 12.73
C HIS A 124 0.59 10.60 11.60
N LEU A 125 0.05 10.12 10.48
CA LEU A 125 -0.40 10.99 9.39
C LEU A 125 -1.50 11.94 9.83
N ALA A 126 -2.49 11.46 10.59
CA ALA A 126 -3.58 12.29 11.13
C ALA A 126 -3.06 13.46 11.99
N SER A 127 -2.05 13.22 12.82
CA SER A 127 -1.46 14.26 13.68
C SER A 127 -0.72 15.35 12.91
N ARG A 128 -0.27 15.07 11.69
CA ARG A 128 0.41 16.03 10.81
C ARG A 128 -0.54 16.90 9.99
N LEU A 129 -1.79 16.46 9.85
CA LEU A 129 -2.81 17.24 9.14
C LEU A 129 -3.27 18.39 10.04
N ARG A 130 -3.12 19.63 9.55
CA ARG A 130 -3.52 20.84 10.30
C ARG A 130 -5.03 20.98 10.48
N GLN A 131 -5.82 20.12 9.91
CA GLN A 131 -7.28 20.12 10.05
C GLN A 131 -7.69 19.47 11.37
N ALA A 132 -8.52 20.14 12.12
CA ALA A 132 -8.83 19.85 13.52
C ALA A 132 -9.55 18.50 13.79
N LYS A 133 -9.89 17.70 12.77
CA LYS A 133 -10.63 16.44 12.93
C LYS A 133 -10.32 15.44 11.81
N ALA A 134 -9.06 15.10 11.62
CA ALA A 134 -8.74 13.96 10.78
C ALA A 134 -9.12 12.65 11.51
N VAL A 135 -9.94 11.84 10.88
CA VAL A 135 -10.33 10.51 11.37
C VAL A 135 -9.32 9.48 10.87
N VAL A 136 -8.86 8.60 11.75
CA VAL A 136 -7.97 7.52 11.33
C VAL A 136 -8.78 6.44 10.62
N LEU A 137 -8.38 6.12 9.38
CA LEU A 137 -8.95 5.07 8.56
C LEU A 137 -7.88 4.03 8.26
N PRO A 138 -7.70 3.02 9.13
CA PRO A 138 -6.67 2.00 8.92
C PRO A 138 -6.99 1.11 7.70
N PRO A 139 -6.01 0.38 7.13
CA PRO A 139 -6.28 -0.54 6.04
C PRO A 139 -7.25 -1.63 6.48
N ALA A 140 -8.22 -1.95 5.61
CA ALA A 140 -9.22 -2.99 5.79
C ALA A 140 -9.48 -3.70 4.45
N PRO A 141 -8.54 -4.54 3.98
CA PRO A 141 -8.66 -5.18 2.69
C PRO A 141 -9.80 -6.21 2.70
N PRO A 142 -10.65 -6.30 1.65
CA PRO A 142 -11.59 -7.39 1.52
C PRO A 142 -10.84 -8.73 1.43
N LYS A 143 -11.41 -9.79 2.01
CA LYS A 143 -10.77 -11.10 2.09
C LYS A 143 -10.37 -11.65 0.72
N ALA A 144 -11.21 -11.49 -0.29
CA ALA A 144 -10.95 -11.91 -1.67
C ALA A 144 -9.71 -11.25 -2.30
N LEU A 145 -9.20 -10.16 -1.73
CA LEU A 145 -8.04 -9.47 -2.24
C LEU A 145 -6.71 -10.16 -1.89
N TRP A 146 -6.65 -10.94 -0.80
CA TRP A 146 -5.41 -11.48 -0.27
C TRP A 146 -5.46 -12.94 0.16
N SER A 147 -6.62 -13.58 0.13
CA SER A 147 -6.81 -14.98 0.52
C SER A 147 -7.72 -15.67 -0.48
N ASP A 148 -7.16 -16.58 -1.25
CA ASP A 148 -7.92 -17.59 -1.98
C ASP A 148 -8.23 -18.74 -1.00
N ALA A 149 -9.47 -19.19 -0.92
CA ALA A 149 -9.98 -20.03 0.17
C ALA A 149 -9.35 -21.44 0.23
N ASP A 150 -8.90 -21.99 -0.91
CA ASP A 150 -8.62 -23.42 -1.03
C ASP A 150 -7.13 -23.81 -1.10
N ASP A 151 -6.21 -22.86 -1.31
CA ASP A 151 -4.82 -23.18 -1.67
C ASP A 151 -3.84 -23.35 -0.50
N TYR A 152 -4.29 -23.29 0.75
CA TYR A 152 -3.35 -23.19 1.87
C TYR A 152 -2.73 -24.51 2.29
N ILE A 153 -3.35 -25.65 1.98
CA ILE A 153 -2.92 -26.97 2.46
C ILE A 153 -1.88 -27.61 1.52
N ASP A 154 -2.04 -27.48 0.21
CA ASP A 154 -1.16 -28.17 -0.77
C ASP A 154 0.20 -27.50 -1.00
N ALA A 155 0.33 -26.24 -0.66
CA ALA A 155 1.52 -25.46 -0.99
C ALA A 155 2.71 -25.64 -0.02
N GLN A 156 2.51 -26.23 1.14
CA GLN A 156 3.59 -26.52 2.10
C GLN A 156 4.37 -27.78 1.75
N ASN A 157 3.81 -28.68 0.94
CA ASN A 157 4.36 -30.03 0.72
C ASN A 157 5.30 -30.15 -0.50
N ALA A 158 5.44 -29.13 -1.33
CA ALA A 158 6.40 -29.17 -2.42
C ALA A 158 7.79 -28.75 -1.91
N VAL A 159 8.67 -29.69 -1.65
CA VAL A 159 10.10 -29.44 -1.44
C VAL A 159 10.66 -28.83 -2.73
N LYS A 160 10.64 -27.49 -2.83
CA LYS A 160 11.32 -26.80 -3.91
C LYS A 160 12.81 -26.79 -3.63
N SER A 161 13.60 -27.08 -4.66
CA SER A 161 15.06 -26.98 -4.61
C SER A 161 15.53 -25.51 -4.55
N GLU A 162 14.68 -24.56 -4.87
CA GLU A 162 14.99 -23.13 -4.95
C GLU A 162 14.09 -22.31 -4.02
N VAL A 163 14.66 -21.26 -3.44
CA VAL A 163 13.97 -20.29 -2.58
C VAL A 163 13.91 -18.95 -3.29
N LEU A 164 12.70 -18.49 -3.64
CA LEU A 164 12.50 -17.22 -4.30
C LEU A 164 12.31 -16.11 -3.27
N ILE A 165 13.22 -15.16 -3.26
CA ILE A 165 13.16 -13.93 -2.46
C ILE A 165 12.67 -12.81 -3.35
N GLY A 166 11.64 -12.06 -2.93
CA GLY A 166 11.05 -10.95 -3.68
C GLY A 166 11.21 -9.60 -2.99
N TYR A 167 11.44 -8.56 -3.79
CA TYR A 167 11.32 -7.17 -3.36
C TYR A 167 10.50 -6.38 -4.38
N HIS A 168 9.25 -6.07 -4.03
CA HIS A 168 8.31 -5.37 -4.89
C HIS A 168 8.12 -3.92 -4.44
N ALA A 169 8.88 -3.02 -5.03
CA ALA A 169 8.83 -1.59 -4.74
C ALA A 169 8.51 -0.75 -5.99
N THR A 170 8.07 0.46 -5.77
CA THR A 170 7.92 1.48 -6.81
C THR A 170 9.14 2.41 -6.82
N GLY A 171 9.29 3.26 -7.85
CA GLY A 171 10.48 4.10 -8.06
C GLY A 171 10.79 5.15 -6.99
N VAL A 172 9.95 5.26 -5.93
CA VAL A 172 10.19 6.15 -4.78
C VAL A 172 11.06 5.50 -3.68
N HIS A 173 11.47 4.24 -3.87
CA HIS A 173 12.21 3.43 -2.87
C HIS A 173 13.68 3.20 -3.26
N LEU A 174 14.35 4.21 -3.84
CA LEU A 174 15.70 4.06 -4.36
C LEU A 174 16.74 3.79 -3.25
N GLU A 175 16.52 4.32 -2.05
CA GLU A 175 17.37 4.08 -0.89
C GLU A 175 17.30 2.64 -0.43
N GLU A 176 16.10 2.08 -0.36
CA GLU A 176 15.88 0.68 0.02
C GLU A 176 16.47 -0.31 -1.01
N HIS A 177 16.44 0.03 -2.31
CA HIS A 177 17.15 -0.74 -3.33
C HIS A 177 18.68 -0.77 -3.07
N ARG A 178 19.29 0.39 -2.74
CA ARG A 178 20.71 0.48 -2.42
C ARG A 178 21.07 -0.25 -1.15
N PHE A 179 20.20 -0.18 -0.14
CA PHE A 179 20.37 -0.90 1.12
C PHE A 179 20.35 -2.43 0.91
N LEU A 180 19.40 -2.95 0.16
CA LEU A 180 19.27 -4.38 -0.07
C LEU A 180 20.35 -4.95 -1.00
N ARG A 181 20.89 -4.16 -1.93
CA ARG A 181 21.82 -4.65 -2.96
C ARG A 181 23.02 -5.45 -2.41
N PRO A 182 23.80 -4.94 -1.43
CA PRO A 182 24.92 -5.70 -0.86
C PRO A 182 24.46 -6.93 -0.08
N ILE A 183 23.35 -6.85 0.64
CA ILE A 183 22.77 -7.95 1.42
C ILE A 183 22.40 -9.11 0.49
N ILE A 184 21.68 -8.83 -0.57
CA ILE A 184 21.24 -9.82 -1.55
C ILE A 184 22.43 -10.43 -2.30
N ALA A 185 23.44 -9.62 -2.65
CA ALA A 185 24.66 -10.13 -3.27
C ALA A 185 25.35 -11.19 -2.40
N GLU A 186 25.42 -10.95 -1.09
CA GLU A 186 25.98 -11.89 -0.13
C GLU A 186 25.10 -13.14 0.03
N VAL A 187 23.78 -12.97 0.17
CA VAL A 187 22.83 -14.09 0.26
C VAL A 187 22.94 -15.01 -0.96
N LEU A 188 22.94 -14.44 -2.17
CA LEU A 188 23.06 -15.21 -3.39
C LEU A 188 24.41 -15.92 -3.50
N ARG A 189 25.50 -15.32 -3.03
CA ARG A 189 26.84 -15.96 -3.02
C ARG A 189 26.87 -17.18 -2.09
N GLU A 190 26.28 -17.07 -0.91
CA GLU A 190 26.40 -18.08 0.15
C GLU A 190 25.28 -19.12 0.15
N ARG A 191 24.19 -18.87 -0.58
CA ARG A 191 23.03 -19.79 -0.70
C ARG A 191 22.72 -20.07 -2.17
N PRO A 192 23.29 -21.14 -2.75
CA PRO A 192 23.07 -21.49 -4.15
C PRO A 192 21.60 -21.71 -4.52
N GLN A 193 20.78 -22.13 -3.56
CA GLN A 193 19.34 -22.35 -3.73
C GLN A 193 18.54 -21.03 -3.78
N ALA A 194 19.10 -19.91 -3.36
CA ALA A 194 18.39 -18.62 -3.38
C ALA A 194 18.33 -18.03 -4.79
N ARG A 195 17.16 -17.49 -5.14
CA ARG A 195 16.87 -16.65 -6.31
C ARG A 195 16.31 -15.34 -5.81
N PHE A 196 16.56 -14.26 -6.53
CA PHE A 196 16.03 -12.96 -6.17
C PHE A 196 15.22 -12.37 -7.30
N GLU A 197 14.04 -11.86 -6.99
CA GLU A 197 13.19 -11.09 -7.90
C GLU A 197 13.01 -9.68 -7.36
N VAL A 198 13.14 -8.70 -8.25
CA VAL A 198 12.95 -7.30 -7.88
C VAL A 198 12.13 -6.56 -8.92
N PHE A 199 11.16 -5.76 -8.45
CA PHE A 199 10.54 -4.75 -9.29
C PHE A 199 11.39 -3.49 -9.27
N ALA A 200 11.90 -3.13 -10.45
CA ALA A 200 12.79 -1.98 -10.59
C ALA A 200 12.44 -1.20 -11.86
N ASP A 201 12.12 0.06 -11.68
CA ASP A 201 11.99 1.01 -12.76
C ASP A 201 13.37 1.31 -13.39
N ARG A 202 13.39 2.19 -14.42
CA ARG A 202 14.63 2.56 -15.12
C ARG A 202 15.75 3.05 -14.17
N ARG A 203 15.42 3.74 -13.08
CA ARG A 203 16.40 4.29 -12.12
C ARG A 203 16.99 3.21 -11.21
N ALA A 204 16.15 2.32 -10.70
CA ALA A 204 16.53 1.26 -9.79
C ALA A 204 17.19 0.06 -10.51
N ARG A 205 16.87 -0.17 -11.79
CA ARG A 205 17.38 -1.30 -12.59
C ARG A 205 18.92 -1.38 -12.59
N ALA A 206 19.60 -0.25 -12.73
CA ALA A 206 21.06 -0.19 -12.75
C ALA A 206 21.68 -0.70 -11.44
N ILE A 207 21.01 -0.57 -10.30
CA ILE A 207 21.48 -1.07 -9.00
C ILE A 207 21.63 -2.60 -9.02
N TRP A 208 20.76 -3.31 -9.73
CA TRP A 208 20.67 -4.78 -9.71
C TRP A 208 21.42 -5.48 -10.83
N GLN A 209 22.00 -4.73 -11.77
CA GLN A 209 22.81 -5.29 -12.86
C GLN A 209 24.07 -5.98 -12.32
N GLY A 210 24.51 -7.03 -13.04
CA GLY A 210 25.75 -7.77 -12.73
C GLY A 210 25.64 -8.73 -11.54
N LEU A 211 24.45 -9.02 -11.05
CA LEU A 211 24.22 -10.11 -10.10
C LEU A 211 23.59 -11.32 -10.83
N ASP A 212 24.18 -12.48 -10.63
CA ASP A 212 23.61 -13.74 -11.07
C ASP A 212 22.37 -14.10 -10.26
N ARG A 213 21.45 -14.86 -10.87
CA ARG A 213 20.22 -15.34 -10.24
C ARG A 213 19.29 -14.22 -9.73
N VAL A 214 19.38 -13.03 -10.34
CA VAL A 214 18.49 -11.89 -10.12
C VAL A 214 17.59 -11.70 -11.32
N GLN A 215 16.27 -11.77 -11.10
CA GLN A 215 15.26 -11.42 -12.08
C GLN A 215 14.78 -10.00 -11.84
N ILE A 216 15.08 -9.10 -12.77
CA ILE A 216 14.61 -7.71 -12.72
C ILE A 216 13.32 -7.61 -13.55
N ARG A 217 12.22 -7.29 -12.89
CA ARG A 217 10.91 -7.06 -13.53
C ARG A 217 10.56 -5.58 -13.47
N GLU A 218 9.78 -5.14 -14.43
CA GLU A 218 9.22 -3.78 -14.38
C GLU A 218 7.98 -3.74 -13.48
N PRO A 219 7.76 -2.62 -12.75
CA PRO A 219 6.51 -2.40 -12.05
C PRO A 219 5.33 -2.51 -13.01
N MET A 220 4.30 -3.23 -12.62
CA MET A 220 3.14 -3.50 -13.45
C MET A 220 1.88 -2.78 -12.96
N PRO A 221 0.88 -2.59 -13.82
CA PRO A 221 -0.43 -2.08 -13.44
C PRO A 221 -1.08 -2.93 -12.34
N TRP A 222 -1.92 -2.30 -11.51
CA TRP A 222 -2.50 -2.94 -10.35
C TRP A 222 -3.23 -4.26 -10.64
N MET A 223 -4.06 -4.30 -11.69
CA MET A 223 -4.80 -5.52 -12.04
C MET A 223 -3.88 -6.66 -12.50
N GLU A 224 -2.79 -6.34 -13.20
CA GLU A 224 -1.77 -7.32 -13.59
C GLU A 224 -1.01 -7.84 -12.37
N TYR A 225 -0.72 -6.97 -11.39
CA TYR A 225 -0.10 -7.35 -10.11
C TYR A 225 -0.98 -8.32 -9.31
N LEU A 226 -2.29 -8.08 -9.29
CA LEU A 226 -3.24 -9.00 -8.67
C LEU A 226 -3.27 -10.37 -9.37
N ALA A 227 -3.26 -10.37 -10.71
CA ALA A 227 -3.23 -11.61 -11.49
C ALA A 227 -1.92 -12.39 -11.31
N ASP A 228 -0.78 -11.69 -11.30
CA ASP A 228 0.54 -12.29 -11.04
C ASP A 228 0.59 -12.98 -9.68
N ALA A 229 0.07 -12.32 -8.64
CA ALA A 229 0.04 -12.88 -7.29
C ALA A 229 -0.88 -14.09 -7.12
N LYS A 230 -1.93 -14.22 -7.95
CA LYS A 230 -2.76 -15.43 -8.00
C LYS A 230 -2.05 -16.59 -8.68
N ALA A 231 -1.28 -16.30 -9.72
CA ALA A 231 -0.65 -17.31 -10.57
C ALA A 231 0.60 -17.96 -9.95
N ARG A 232 1.22 -17.35 -8.94
CA ARG A 232 2.50 -17.82 -8.39
C ARG A 232 2.70 -17.46 -6.92
N ARG A 233 3.76 -18.02 -6.33
CA ARG A 233 4.18 -17.77 -4.94
C ARG A 233 5.57 -17.17 -4.91
N ILE A 234 5.84 -16.43 -3.84
CA ILE A 234 7.17 -15.99 -3.43
C ILE A 234 7.44 -16.61 -2.05
N ASP A 235 8.63 -17.12 -1.82
CA ASP A 235 8.94 -17.79 -0.54
C ASP A 235 9.23 -16.79 0.58
N ILE A 236 10.00 -15.73 0.27
CA ILE A 236 10.35 -14.67 1.22
C ILE A 236 10.10 -13.31 0.55
N MET A 237 9.42 -12.39 1.21
CA MET A 237 9.18 -11.06 0.67
C MET A 237 9.75 -9.99 1.58
N LEU A 238 10.66 -9.17 1.02
CA LEU A 238 11.38 -8.13 1.76
C LEU A 238 10.62 -6.80 1.68
N VAL A 239 10.47 -6.16 2.82
CA VAL A 239 9.77 -4.87 2.96
C VAL A 239 10.62 -3.90 3.79
N PRO A 240 11.79 -3.50 3.31
CA PRO A 240 12.58 -2.47 3.97
C PRO A 240 11.88 -1.12 3.87
N LEU A 241 12.01 -0.34 4.93
CA LEU A 241 11.65 1.08 4.97
C LEU A 241 12.81 1.84 5.62
N ALA A 242 13.45 2.70 4.85
CA ALA A 242 14.47 3.60 5.37
C ALA A 242 13.87 4.55 6.42
N PRO A 243 14.56 4.82 7.54
CA PRO A 243 14.11 5.77 8.54
C PRO A 243 13.87 7.16 7.93
N SER A 244 12.60 7.58 7.85
CA SER A 244 12.22 8.89 7.34
C SER A 244 10.82 9.28 7.79
N HIS A 245 10.55 10.58 7.89
CA HIS A 245 9.21 11.08 8.22
C HIS A 245 8.12 10.61 7.24
N VAL A 246 8.46 10.41 5.97
CA VAL A 246 7.53 9.88 4.96
C VAL A 246 7.19 8.43 5.30
N ASN A 247 8.20 7.61 5.59
CA ASN A 247 8.00 6.20 5.91
C ASN A 247 7.32 5.98 7.27
N ASP A 248 7.54 6.87 8.25
CA ASP A 248 6.85 6.84 9.55
C ASP A 248 5.34 7.11 9.43
N SER A 249 4.91 7.81 8.38
CA SER A 249 3.50 8.08 8.10
C SER A 249 2.77 6.93 7.40
N ARG A 250 3.49 5.91 6.91
CA ARG A 250 2.93 4.81 6.14
C ARG A 250 2.16 3.82 7.00
N ALA A 251 1.08 3.31 6.45
CA ALA A 251 0.36 2.18 7.03
C ALA A 251 0.98 0.84 6.58
N PRO A 252 0.76 -0.25 7.33
CA PRO A 252 1.36 -1.56 7.08
C PRO A 252 0.74 -2.32 5.89
N THR A 253 0.36 -1.64 4.83
CA THR A 253 -0.35 -2.22 3.66
C THR A 253 0.45 -3.26 2.91
N LYS A 254 1.79 -3.22 2.98
CA LYS A 254 2.62 -4.25 2.35
C LYS A 254 2.44 -5.66 2.95
N ARG A 255 1.91 -5.77 4.17
CA ARG A 255 1.48 -7.07 4.69
C ARG A 255 0.44 -7.74 3.79
N ILE A 256 -0.46 -6.94 3.18
CA ILE A 256 -1.51 -7.43 2.28
C ILE A 256 -0.88 -8.04 1.02
N ASP A 257 0.12 -7.37 0.44
CA ASP A 257 0.85 -7.88 -0.72
C ASP A 257 1.62 -9.16 -0.38
N VAL A 258 2.33 -9.17 0.77
CA VAL A 258 3.08 -10.33 1.25
C VAL A 258 2.16 -11.53 1.47
N ALA A 259 1.02 -11.33 2.14
CA ALA A 259 0.03 -12.38 2.38
C ALA A 259 -0.55 -12.94 1.06
N ARG A 260 -0.81 -12.05 0.07
CA ARG A 260 -1.32 -12.44 -1.25
C ARG A 260 -0.34 -13.33 -2.01
N TYR A 261 0.95 -13.07 -1.94
CA TYR A 261 2.00 -13.95 -2.51
C TYR A 261 2.30 -15.16 -1.62
N ARG A 262 1.63 -15.33 -0.49
CA ARG A 262 1.83 -16.41 0.49
C ARG A 262 3.28 -16.48 1.00
N ALA A 263 3.93 -15.32 1.10
CA ALA A 263 5.34 -15.20 1.42
C ALA A 263 5.59 -15.03 2.92
N ALA A 264 6.77 -15.47 3.38
CA ALA A 264 7.32 -15.05 4.66
C ALA A 264 7.75 -13.58 4.57
N GLY A 265 7.08 -12.69 5.31
CA GLY A 265 7.37 -11.27 5.28
C GLY A 265 8.50 -10.87 6.22
N VAL A 266 9.47 -10.10 5.70
CA VAL A 266 10.50 -9.43 6.51
C VAL A 266 10.27 -7.93 6.42
N PHE A 267 9.90 -7.30 7.53
CA PHE A 267 9.51 -5.89 7.58
C PHE A 267 10.52 -5.07 8.37
N SER A 268 10.82 -3.83 7.99
CA SER A 268 11.63 -2.94 8.84
C SER A 268 10.96 -2.69 10.18
N ALA A 269 11.69 -2.81 11.27
CA ALA A 269 11.28 -2.26 12.55
C ALA A 269 11.06 -0.75 12.42
N GLY A 270 9.91 -0.24 12.91
CA GLY A 270 9.57 1.18 12.82
C GLY A 270 8.08 1.46 12.99
N ALA A 271 7.67 2.68 12.75
CA ALA A 271 6.31 3.15 13.01
C ALA A 271 5.24 2.37 12.22
N ALA A 272 5.54 1.97 10.97
CA ALA A 272 4.58 1.28 10.11
C ALA A 272 4.29 -0.16 10.57
N TYR A 273 5.30 -0.91 11.06
CA TYR A 273 5.18 -2.35 11.35
C TYR A 273 5.36 -2.69 12.83
N GLY A 274 5.80 -1.73 13.65
CA GLY A 274 6.21 -1.93 15.05
C GLY A 274 7.73 -2.04 15.20
N HIS A 275 8.23 -1.68 16.38
CA HIS A 275 9.67 -1.54 16.63
C HIS A 275 10.38 -2.86 16.96
N THR A 276 9.62 -3.89 17.32
CA THR A 276 10.16 -5.21 17.66
C THR A 276 9.38 -6.30 16.95
N SER A 277 10.02 -7.45 16.73
CA SER A 277 9.34 -8.65 16.24
C SER A 277 8.20 -9.04 17.18
N CYS A 278 7.11 -9.55 16.64
CA CYS A 278 5.92 -9.93 17.41
C CYS A 278 5.46 -11.31 16.96
N GLY A 279 5.48 -12.28 17.88
CA GLY A 279 5.27 -13.68 17.53
C GLY A 279 6.30 -14.14 16.50
N ALA A 280 5.84 -14.77 15.42
CA ALA A 280 6.71 -15.21 14.33
C ALA A 280 6.98 -14.10 13.27
N GLU A 281 6.34 -12.92 13.33
CA GLU A 281 6.60 -11.84 12.38
C GLU A 281 7.98 -11.19 12.63
N LEU A 282 8.82 -11.14 11.61
CA LEU A 282 10.21 -10.69 11.69
C LEU A 282 10.33 -9.21 11.33
N ARG A 283 10.92 -8.43 12.23
CA ARG A 283 11.11 -6.98 12.10
C ARG A 283 12.55 -6.59 12.47
N PRO A 284 13.53 -6.86 11.61
CA PRO A 284 14.90 -6.41 11.84
C PRO A 284 14.98 -4.89 11.85
N SER A 285 15.92 -4.33 12.61
CA SER A 285 16.32 -2.93 12.53
C SER A 285 16.85 -2.64 11.12
N TYR A 286 16.84 -1.37 10.70
CA TYR A 286 17.37 -0.95 9.38
C TYR A 286 18.90 -1.00 9.39
N ASP A 287 19.44 -2.20 9.50
CA ASP A 287 20.84 -2.55 9.60
C ASP A 287 21.14 -3.77 8.72
N PRO A 288 22.20 -3.71 7.85
CA PRO A 288 22.51 -4.79 6.91
C PRO A 288 22.76 -6.14 7.57
N THR A 289 23.38 -6.17 8.74
CA THR A 289 23.68 -7.43 9.43
C THR A 289 22.41 -8.11 9.91
N SER A 290 21.53 -7.38 10.58
CA SER A 290 20.23 -7.90 11.04
C SER A 290 19.37 -8.43 9.90
N TRP A 291 19.33 -7.72 8.77
CA TRP A 291 18.58 -8.16 7.59
C TRP A 291 19.17 -9.44 6.97
N ARG A 292 20.49 -9.48 6.82
CA ARG A 292 21.19 -10.65 6.30
C ARG A 292 20.93 -11.92 7.14
N GLU A 293 21.04 -11.81 8.46
CA GLU A 293 20.81 -12.92 9.38
C GLU A 293 19.39 -13.46 9.27
N VAL A 294 18.40 -12.58 9.25
CA VAL A 294 16.99 -12.98 9.07
C VAL A 294 16.76 -13.65 7.71
N ILE A 295 17.35 -13.12 6.64
CA ILE A 295 17.19 -13.71 5.31
C ILE A 295 17.86 -15.09 5.26
N PHE A 296 19.07 -15.27 5.81
CA PHE A 296 19.73 -16.57 5.90
C PHE A 296 18.88 -17.58 6.66
N GLN A 297 18.40 -17.22 7.84
CA GLN A 297 17.51 -18.06 8.62
C GLN A 297 16.30 -18.53 7.78
N LEU A 298 15.63 -17.61 7.10
CA LEU A 298 14.47 -17.96 6.28
C LEU A 298 14.81 -18.76 5.03
N VAL A 299 15.99 -18.58 4.43
CA VAL A 299 16.43 -19.42 3.29
C VAL A 299 16.70 -20.86 3.72
N ASP A 300 17.26 -21.04 4.91
CA ASP A 300 17.67 -22.35 5.41
C ASP A 300 16.55 -23.11 6.13
N ASP A 301 15.54 -22.41 6.67
CA ASP A 301 14.46 -22.98 7.50
C ASP A 301 13.10 -22.93 6.79
N LEU A 302 12.68 -24.07 6.23
CA LEU A 302 11.38 -24.22 5.55
C LEU A 302 10.20 -24.06 6.53
N GLU A 303 10.29 -24.65 7.71
CA GLU A 303 9.23 -24.58 8.73
C GLU A 303 9.11 -23.16 9.26
N GLY A 304 10.23 -22.51 9.57
CA GLY A 304 10.27 -21.12 9.98
C GLY A 304 9.63 -20.19 8.94
N ARG A 305 9.89 -20.39 7.63
CA ARG A 305 9.19 -19.66 6.57
C ARG A 305 7.67 -19.82 6.64
N GLY A 306 7.20 -21.05 6.84
CA GLY A 306 5.76 -21.33 7.00
C GLY A 306 5.15 -20.58 8.18
N ASN A 307 5.83 -20.58 9.32
CA ASN A 307 5.39 -19.88 10.52
C ASN A 307 5.33 -18.36 10.32
N VAL A 308 6.34 -17.77 9.67
CA VAL A 308 6.38 -16.31 9.36
C VAL A 308 5.30 -15.93 8.36
N ALA A 309 5.08 -16.75 7.31
CA ALA A 309 4.02 -16.51 6.33
C ALA A 309 2.63 -16.53 6.99
N ASN A 310 2.39 -17.50 7.90
CA ASN A 310 1.16 -17.56 8.65
C ASN A 310 0.97 -16.34 9.58
N ALA A 311 2.03 -15.90 10.26
CA ALA A 311 1.98 -14.71 11.11
C ALA A 311 1.59 -13.45 10.30
N THR A 312 2.17 -13.26 9.11
CA THR A 312 1.79 -12.16 8.21
C THR A 312 0.32 -12.27 7.79
N ARG A 313 -0.14 -13.47 7.44
CA ARG A 313 -1.55 -13.70 7.09
C ARG A 313 -2.50 -13.37 8.25
N MET A 314 -2.16 -13.80 9.46
CA MET A 314 -2.96 -13.47 10.66
C MET A 314 -2.99 -11.96 10.93
N ALA A 315 -1.89 -11.25 10.72
CA ALA A 315 -1.86 -9.80 10.83
C ALA A 315 -2.80 -9.13 9.80
N VAL A 316 -2.88 -9.64 8.56
CA VAL A 316 -3.82 -9.12 7.55
C VAL A 316 -5.27 -9.48 7.90
N LEU A 317 -5.53 -10.66 8.45
CA LEU A 317 -6.85 -11.03 8.94
C LEU A 317 -7.35 -10.04 10.01
N GLN A 318 -6.48 -9.62 10.92
CA GLN A 318 -6.83 -8.58 11.90
C GLN A 318 -7.12 -7.22 11.24
N MET A 319 -6.46 -6.87 10.14
CA MET A 319 -6.79 -5.65 9.39
C MET A 319 -8.20 -5.70 8.82
N THR A 320 -8.69 -6.85 8.37
CA THR A 320 -10.06 -6.95 7.81
C THR A 320 -11.14 -6.56 8.81
N LEU A 321 -10.88 -6.77 10.11
CA LEU A 321 -11.82 -6.39 11.19
C LEU A 321 -11.99 -4.87 11.33
N ALA A 322 -11.07 -4.08 10.76
CA ALA A 322 -11.18 -2.62 10.76
C ALA A 322 -12.19 -2.08 9.73
N ALA A 323 -12.86 -2.94 8.94
CA ALA A 323 -13.85 -2.52 7.95
C ALA A 323 -15.04 -1.75 8.56
N ASP A 324 -15.37 -2.04 9.81
CA ASP A 324 -16.46 -1.37 10.52
C ASP A 324 -16.09 -0.02 11.13
N THR A 325 -14.81 0.37 11.09
CA THR A 325 -14.30 1.59 11.72
C THR A 325 -14.02 2.71 10.72
N GLY A 326 -14.11 3.96 11.19
CA GLY A 326 -13.71 5.16 10.48
C GLY A 326 -14.78 5.77 9.56
N PHE A 327 -15.91 5.05 9.35
CA PHE A 327 -17.05 5.55 8.57
C PHE A 327 -18.28 5.88 9.42
N GLU A 328 -18.15 5.93 10.76
CA GLU A 328 -19.24 6.19 11.70
C GLU A 328 -19.96 7.52 11.37
N ALA A 329 -19.18 8.58 11.12
CA ALA A 329 -19.74 9.88 10.74
C ALA A 329 -20.44 9.89 9.37
N LEU A 330 -20.10 8.95 8.50
CA LEU A 330 -20.74 8.77 7.20
C LEU A 330 -22.04 7.98 7.32
N ARG A 331 -22.05 6.95 8.15
CA ARG A 331 -23.24 6.14 8.47
C ARG A 331 -24.33 6.95 9.18
N ALA A 332 -23.95 7.96 9.95
CA ALA A 332 -24.89 8.85 10.68
C ALA A 332 -25.55 9.93 9.79
N ARG A 333 -25.19 10.06 8.51
CA ARG A 333 -25.76 11.03 7.55
C ARG A 333 -26.86 10.38 6.70
#